data_99c7b99a66a2be582ef6186e0a57c9db
#
_entry.id   99c7b99a66a2be582ef6186e0a57c9db
#
_cell.length_a   1.000
_cell.length_b   1.000
_cell.length_c   1.000
_cell.angle_alpha   90.00
_cell.angle_beta   90.00
_cell.angle_gamma   90.00
#
_symmetry.space_group_name_H-M   'P 1'
#
loop_
_entity.id
_entity.type
_entity.pdbx_description
1 polymer ?
#
loop_
_entity_poly.entity_id
_entity_poly.type
_entity_poly.pdbx_seq_one_letter_code
_entity_poly.pdbx_strand_id
1 'polypeptide(L)'
;MEERPELGGEDRKVAVLFIDVIGSTTFAVNHSPEEVVEELNKFFEHVVKVVHRNKGIINKFQGDAALAVFGAPLNVYDSTSMALQAARELRGELRGLELQAGIGVAAGHVVAGHIGGADRFEYTVIGDAVNETARLTELAKDTPGQVLTNAATLKTANEAEQARWTMMKSIELRGRHRMTPVSYTHLRAHETGRNL
;
A
#
# COMPACT_ATOMS: atom_id res chain seq x y z
N MET A 1 -18.74 -31.63 -0.86
CA MET A 1 -19.31 -30.51 -1.70
C MET A 1 -18.64 -29.26 -1.19
N GLU A 2 -17.75 -28.67 -1.99
CA GLU A 2 -17.17 -27.36 -1.68
C GLU A 2 -18.30 -26.31 -1.84
N GLU A 3 -18.62 -25.62 -0.75
CA GLU A 3 -19.54 -24.50 -0.81
C GLU A 3 -18.94 -23.43 -1.72
N ARG A 4 -19.63 -23.15 -2.82
CA ARG A 4 -19.24 -22.02 -3.69
C ARG A 4 -19.47 -20.73 -2.92
N PRO A 5 -18.47 -19.78 -2.92
CA PRO A 5 -18.69 -18.47 -2.31
C PRO A 5 -19.89 -17.80 -2.97
N GLU A 6 -20.75 -17.21 -2.17
CA GLU A 6 -21.83 -16.38 -2.70
C GLU A 6 -21.23 -15.14 -3.37
N LEU A 7 -21.66 -14.91 -4.62
CA LEU A 7 -21.32 -13.67 -5.33
C LEU A 7 -22.04 -12.50 -4.65
N GLY A 8 -21.32 -11.46 -4.33
CA GLY A 8 -21.86 -10.28 -3.69
C GLY A 8 -20.79 -9.53 -2.92
N GLY A 9 -21.15 -8.37 -2.42
CA GLY A 9 -20.24 -7.52 -1.66
C GLY A 9 -20.96 -6.83 -0.52
N GLU A 10 -20.21 -6.50 0.49
CA GLU A 10 -20.65 -5.74 1.66
C GLU A 10 -19.91 -4.41 1.75
N ASP A 11 -20.57 -3.39 2.28
CA ASP A 11 -19.90 -2.12 2.61
C ASP A 11 -18.97 -2.35 3.79
N ARG A 12 -17.71 -2.00 3.59
CA ARG A 12 -16.66 -2.13 4.59
C ARG A 12 -15.82 -0.86 4.69
N LYS A 13 -15.51 -0.45 5.91
CA LYS A 13 -14.48 0.56 6.14
C LYS A 13 -13.13 -0.14 6.23
N VAL A 14 -12.25 0.17 5.29
CA VAL A 14 -10.92 -0.45 5.17
C VAL A 14 -9.84 0.60 5.02
N ALA A 15 -8.59 0.20 5.22
CA ALA A 15 -7.44 0.89 4.69
C ALA A 15 -6.82 0.06 3.58
N VAL A 16 -6.38 0.72 2.53
CA VAL A 16 -5.77 0.12 1.35
C VAL A 16 -4.34 0.64 1.23
N LEU A 17 -3.41 -0.26 1.00
CA LEU A 17 -2.02 0.04 0.70
C LEU A 17 -1.73 -0.48 -0.71
N PHE A 18 -1.21 0.39 -1.57
CA PHE A 18 -0.70 0.01 -2.87
C PHE A 18 0.79 0.31 -2.93
N ILE A 19 1.56 -0.63 -3.42
CA ILE A 19 3.00 -0.53 -3.59
C ILE A 19 3.37 -0.91 -5.02
N ASP A 20 4.22 -0.09 -5.66
CA ASP A 20 4.56 -0.27 -7.07
C ASP A 20 6.04 0.07 -7.29
N VAL A 21 6.75 -0.83 -7.97
CA VAL A 21 8.19 -0.72 -8.21
C VAL A 21 8.52 0.49 -9.07
N ILE A 22 9.60 1.20 -8.72
CA ILE A 22 10.11 2.34 -9.48
C ILE A 22 11.08 1.82 -10.54
N GLY A 23 10.84 2.20 -11.81
CA GLY A 23 11.79 1.92 -12.89
C GLY A 23 11.89 0.46 -13.28
N SER A 24 10.87 -0.35 -13.04
CA SER A 24 10.84 -1.79 -13.37
C SER A 24 11.14 -2.08 -14.84
N THR A 25 10.66 -1.25 -15.75
CA THR A 25 10.94 -1.38 -17.19
C THR A 25 12.45 -1.22 -17.49
N THR A 26 13.08 -0.20 -16.88
CA THR A 26 14.52 0.04 -17.04
C THR A 26 15.32 -1.08 -16.40
N PHE A 27 14.88 -1.59 -15.25
CA PHE A 27 15.49 -2.73 -14.60
C PHE A 27 15.46 -3.97 -15.51
N ALA A 28 14.28 -4.28 -16.07
CA ALA A 28 14.10 -5.42 -16.98
C ALA A 28 14.92 -5.34 -18.27
N VAL A 29 15.22 -4.16 -18.76
CA VAL A 29 16.08 -3.97 -19.96
C VAL A 29 17.55 -4.29 -19.66
N ASN A 30 17.99 -4.08 -18.40
CA ASN A 30 19.40 -4.21 -18.00
C ASN A 30 19.73 -5.56 -17.34
N HIS A 31 18.75 -6.43 -17.13
CA HIS A 31 18.90 -7.71 -16.44
C HIS A 31 18.30 -8.87 -17.25
N SER A 32 18.75 -10.09 -16.98
CA SER A 32 18.12 -11.27 -17.55
C SER A 32 16.70 -11.47 -16.96
N PRO A 33 15.80 -12.16 -17.67
CA PRO A 33 14.48 -12.48 -17.15
C PRO A 33 14.51 -13.22 -15.80
N GLU A 34 15.50 -14.09 -15.61
CA GLU A 34 15.72 -14.85 -14.39
C GLU A 34 16.08 -13.93 -13.22
N GLU A 35 16.99 -12.97 -13.43
CA GLU A 35 17.39 -11.97 -12.43
C GLU A 35 16.21 -11.07 -12.06
N VAL A 36 15.41 -10.65 -13.05
CA VAL A 36 14.18 -9.84 -12.79
C VAL A 36 13.21 -10.60 -11.90
N VAL A 37 12.96 -11.87 -12.18
CA VAL A 37 12.06 -12.72 -11.38
C VAL A 37 12.61 -12.91 -9.96
N GLU A 38 13.91 -13.13 -9.82
CA GLU A 38 14.55 -13.29 -8.51
C GLU A 38 14.40 -12.03 -7.64
N GLU A 39 14.67 -10.85 -8.20
CA GLU A 39 14.56 -9.60 -7.47
C GLU A 39 13.10 -9.24 -7.13
N LEU A 40 12.15 -9.49 -8.04
CA LEU A 40 10.73 -9.33 -7.75
C LEU A 40 10.26 -10.29 -6.64
N ASN A 41 10.74 -11.53 -6.62
CA ASN A 41 10.39 -12.47 -5.56
C ASN A 41 10.92 -12.01 -4.20
N LYS A 42 12.16 -11.51 -4.12
CA LYS A 42 12.72 -10.91 -2.90
C LYS A 42 11.88 -9.72 -2.43
N PHE A 43 11.54 -8.82 -3.35
CA PHE A 43 10.71 -7.67 -3.09
C PHE A 43 9.34 -8.07 -2.52
N PHE A 44 8.63 -8.96 -3.20
CA PHE A 44 7.30 -9.39 -2.75
C PHE A 44 7.33 -10.20 -1.46
N GLU A 45 8.41 -10.93 -1.17
CA GLU A 45 8.56 -11.62 0.12
C GLU A 45 8.54 -10.63 1.28
N HIS A 46 9.24 -9.50 1.17
CA HIS A 46 9.20 -8.42 2.16
C HIS A 46 7.81 -7.81 2.25
N VAL A 47 7.16 -7.54 1.11
CA VAL A 47 5.80 -6.97 1.09
C VAL A 47 4.82 -7.88 1.83
N VAL A 48 4.80 -9.16 1.52
CA VAL A 48 3.92 -10.14 2.16
C VAL A 48 4.18 -10.23 3.66
N LYS A 49 5.43 -10.35 4.08
CA LYS A 49 5.81 -10.44 5.50
C LYS A 49 5.33 -9.22 6.30
N VAL A 50 5.59 -8.02 5.79
CA VAL A 50 5.23 -6.78 6.49
C VAL A 50 3.72 -6.60 6.54
N VAL A 51 3.02 -6.85 5.44
CA VAL A 51 1.56 -6.74 5.39
C VAL A 51 0.92 -7.71 6.38
N HIS A 52 1.32 -8.97 6.40
CA HIS A 52 0.78 -9.98 7.32
C HIS A 52 1.08 -9.65 8.79
N ARG A 53 2.30 -9.20 9.09
CA ARG A 53 2.69 -8.78 10.45
C ARG A 53 1.80 -7.67 10.99
N ASN A 54 1.36 -6.77 10.10
CA ASN A 54 0.44 -5.68 10.41
C ASN A 54 -1.04 -6.06 10.19
N LYS A 55 -1.38 -7.36 10.13
CA LYS A 55 -2.76 -7.88 10.02
C LYS A 55 -3.49 -7.50 8.74
N GLY A 56 -2.77 -7.15 7.69
CA GLY A 56 -3.29 -6.98 6.34
C GLY A 56 -3.26 -8.27 5.55
N ILE A 57 -3.92 -8.26 4.42
CA ILE A 57 -3.86 -9.31 3.41
C ILE A 57 -3.37 -8.74 2.08
N ILE A 58 -2.65 -9.54 1.32
CA ILE A 58 -2.40 -9.23 -0.09
C ILE A 58 -3.66 -9.61 -0.87
N ASN A 59 -4.32 -8.61 -1.42
CA ASN A 59 -5.51 -8.84 -2.23
C ASN A 59 -5.11 -9.35 -3.62
N LYS A 60 -4.14 -8.70 -4.26
CA LYS A 60 -3.62 -9.13 -5.56
C LYS A 60 -2.22 -8.59 -5.84
N PHE A 61 -1.51 -9.30 -6.72
CA PHE A 61 -0.34 -8.80 -7.42
C PHE A 61 -0.75 -8.32 -8.81
N GLN A 62 -0.17 -7.22 -9.27
CA GLN A 62 -0.43 -6.63 -10.60
C GLN A 62 0.92 -6.31 -11.26
N GLY A 63 1.50 -7.32 -11.92
CA GLY A 63 2.85 -7.18 -12.48
C GLY A 63 3.90 -6.98 -11.38
N ASP A 64 4.45 -5.79 -11.32
CA ASP A 64 5.45 -5.34 -10.35
C ASP A 64 4.85 -4.55 -9.18
N ALA A 65 3.54 -4.62 -9.00
CA ALA A 65 2.80 -3.95 -7.95
C ALA A 65 2.02 -4.94 -7.08
N ALA A 66 1.67 -4.51 -5.87
CA ALA A 66 0.80 -5.26 -4.96
C ALA A 66 -0.23 -4.36 -4.31
N LEU A 67 -1.45 -4.86 -4.19
CA LEU A 67 -2.55 -4.27 -3.46
C LEU A 67 -2.78 -5.05 -2.17
N ALA A 68 -2.68 -4.37 -1.03
CA ALA A 68 -2.95 -4.91 0.29
C ALA A 68 -4.17 -4.23 0.92
N VAL A 69 -4.94 -4.97 1.69
CA VAL A 69 -6.16 -4.50 2.36
C VAL A 69 -6.10 -4.82 3.85
N PHE A 70 -6.52 -3.86 4.66
CA PHE A 70 -6.60 -3.95 6.11
C PHE A 70 -8.05 -3.67 6.53
N GLY A 71 -8.70 -4.64 7.19
CA GLY A 71 -10.09 -4.54 7.62
C GLY A 71 -11.10 -5.32 6.76
N ALA A 72 -10.64 -6.07 5.78
CA ALA A 72 -11.43 -7.03 5.01
C ALA A 72 -10.55 -8.20 4.55
N PRO A 73 -11.06 -9.43 4.42
CA PRO A 73 -12.39 -9.89 4.81
C PRO A 73 -12.59 -9.92 6.33
N LEU A 74 -11.52 -9.98 7.11
CA LEU A 74 -11.56 -9.96 8.56
C LEU A 74 -11.59 -8.53 9.09
N ASN A 75 -12.37 -8.29 10.13
CA ASN A 75 -12.34 -7.02 10.84
C ASN A 75 -10.99 -6.85 11.56
N VAL A 76 -10.32 -5.75 11.31
CA VAL A 76 -9.08 -5.38 11.97
C VAL A 76 -9.34 -4.09 12.76
N TYR A 77 -9.14 -4.16 14.07
CA TYR A 77 -9.19 -2.95 14.90
C TYR A 77 -8.08 -2.00 14.45
N ASP A 78 -8.43 -0.72 14.25
CA ASP A 78 -7.51 0.32 13.81
C ASP A 78 -6.76 -0.01 12.50
N SER A 79 -7.51 -0.47 11.49
CA SER A 79 -6.99 -0.87 10.20
C SER A 79 -6.16 0.23 9.52
N THR A 80 -6.50 1.50 9.74
CA THR A 80 -5.76 2.63 9.19
C THR A 80 -4.35 2.73 9.78
N SER A 81 -4.20 2.67 11.09
CA SER A 81 -2.89 2.71 11.73
C SER A 81 -2.03 1.51 11.33
N MET A 82 -2.63 0.32 11.20
CA MET A 82 -1.92 -0.87 10.75
C MET A 82 -1.40 -0.71 9.31
N ALA A 83 -2.20 -0.16 8.42
CA ALA A 83 -1.77 0.10 7.03
C ALA A 83 -0.66 1.15 6.95
N LEU A 84 -0.78 2.24 7.70
CA LEU A 84 0.23 3.30 7.76
C LEU A 84 1.55 2.79 8.36
N GLN A 85 1.48 2.00 9.42
CA GLN A 85 2.64 1.35 10.02
C GLN A 85 3.30 0.40 9.02
N ALA A 86 2.53 -0.44 8.33
CA ALA A 86 3.05 -1.32 7.29
C ALA A 86 3.78 -0.55 6.19
N ALA A 87 3.24 0.57 5.73
CA ALA A 87 3.89 1.42 4.72
C ALA A 87 5.26 1.95 5.19
N ARG A 88 5.35 2.39 6.45
CA ARG A 88 6.61 2.86 7.03
C ARG A 88 7.64 1.74 7.19
N GLU A 89 7.20 0.57 7.65
CA GLU A 89 8.06 -0.61 7.80
C GLU A 89 8.58 -1.08 6.44
N LEU A 90 7.71 -1.17 5.43
CA LEU A 90 8.10 -1.50 4.05
C LEU A 90 9.17 -0.55 3.53
N ARG A 91 8.96 0.76 3.71
CA ARG A 91 9.98 1.74 3.31
C ARG A 91 11.33 1.49 3.98
N GLY A 92 11.32 1.08 5.25
CA GLY A 92 12.54 0.72 5.99
C GLY A 92 13.21 -0.52 5.42
N GLU A 93 12.46 -1.59 5.24
CA GLU A 93 12.99 -2.89 4.78
C GLU A 93 13.48 -2.85 3.33
N LEU A 94 12.78 -2.11 2.45
CA LEU A 94 13.15 -2.02 1.03
C LEU A 94 14.41 -1.21 0.76
N ARG A 95 14.91 -0.43 1.71
CA ARG A 95 16.15 0.35 1.53
C ARG A 95 17.38 -0.48 1.17
N GLY A 96 17.41 -1.73 1.61
CA GLY A 96 18.51 -2.66 1.34
C GLY A 96 18.36 -3.46 0.05
N LEU A 97 17.23 -3.31 -0.64
CA LEU A 97 16.95 -4.03 -1.88
C LEU A 97 17.28 -3.17 -3.11
N GLU A 98 17.55 -3.84 -4.22
CA GLU A 98 17.82 -3.19 -5.49
C GLU A 98 16.56 -2.50 -6.04
N LEU A 99 15.40 -3.15 -5.90
CA LEU A 99 14.12 -2.57 -6.30
C LEU A 99 13.59 -1.63 -5.22
N GLN A 100 13.34 -0.40 -5.63
CA GLN A 100 12.66 0.62 -4.83
C GLN A 100 11.21 0.77 -5.28
N ALA A 101 10.35 1.30 -4.43
CA ALA A 101 8.92 1.41 -4.73
C ALA A 101 8.30 2.70 -4.20
N GLY A 102 7.25 3.16 -4.88
CA GLY A 102 6.31 4.11 -4.34
C GLY A 102 5.23 3.39 -3.54
N ILE A 103 4.82 3.96 -2.42
CA ILE A 103 3.81 3.39 -1.52
C ILE A 103 2.76 4.46 -1.23
N GLY A 104 1.49 4.12 -1.48
CA GLY A 104 0.35 4.95 -1.13
C GLY A 104 -0.56 4.24 -0.13
N VAL A 105 -1.16 5.00 0.77
CA VAL A 105 -2.17 4.50 1.71
C VAL A 105 -3.37 5.41 1.71
N ALA A 106 -4.56 4.86 1.55
CA ALA A 106 -5.82 5.56 1.75
C ALA A 106 -6.82 4.70 2.51
N ALA A 107 -7.68 5.34 3.30
CA ALA A 107 -8.74 4.67 4.04
C ALA A 107 -10.11 5.21 3.62
N GLY A 108 -11.11 4.35 3.63
CA GLY A 108 -12.48 4.73 3.28
C GLY A 108 -13.41 3.54 3.20
N HIS A 109 -14.64 3.82 2.80
CA HIS A 109 -15.64 2.81 2.50
C HIS A 109 -15.41 2.19 1.12
N VAL A 110 -15.52 0.89 1.06
CA VAL A 110 -15.42 0.09 -0.17
C VAL A 110 -16.50 -0.98 -0.15
N VAL A 111 -16.86 -1.45 -1.32
CA VAL A 111 -17.59 -2.71 -1.45
C VAL A 111 -16.54 -3.83 -1.51
N ALA A 112 -16.58 -4.73 -0.54
CA ALA A 112 -15.68 -5.86 -0.44
C ALA A 112 -16.46 -7.16 -0.63
N GLY A 113 -16.00 -8.04 -1.52
CA GLY A 113 -16.70 -9.28 -1.80
C GLY A 113 -16.17 -10.04 -2.99
N HIS A 114 -16.85 -11.15 -3.31
CA HIS A 114 -16.52 -11.97 -4.45
C HIS A 114 -17.19 -11.44 -5.72
N ILE A 115 -16.37 -11.09 -6.69
CA ILE A 115 -16.80 -10.59 -8.01
C ILE A 115 -16.33 -11.57 -9.08
N GLY A 116 -17.19 -11.86 -10.04
CA GLY A 116 -16.87 -12.75 -11.15
C GLY A 116 -18.08 -13.51 -11.67
N GLY A 117 -17.82 -14.61 -12.33
CA GLY A 117 -18.82 -15.52 -12.88
C GLY A 117 -18.72 -16.92 -12.31
N ALA A 118 -19.52 -17.85 -12.84
CA ALA A 118 -19.63 -19.22 -12.33
C ALA A 118 -18.29 -19.99 -12.29
N ASP A 119 -17.37 -19.68 -13.22
CA ASP A 119 -16.12 -20.43 -13.41
C ASP A 119 -14.90 -19.71 -12.87
N ARG A 120 -15.01 -18.39 -12.57
CA ARG A 120 -13.93 -17.59 -12.02
C ARG A 120 -14.48 -16.45 -11.19
N PHE A 121 -14.11 -16.42 -9.94
CA PHE A 121 -14.41 -15.32 -9.01
C PHE A 121 -13.15 -14.93 -8.24
N GLU A 122 -13.10 -13.68 -7.84
CA GLU A 122 -11.99 -13.10 -7.07
C GLU A 122 -12.58 -12.29 -5.93
N TYR A 123 -12.03 -12.45 -4.72
CA TYR A 123 -12.34 -11.54 -3.63
C TYR A 123 -11.61 -10.21 -3.89
N THR A 124 -12.36 -9.14 -3.98
CA THR A 124 -11.81 -7.83 -4.28
C THR A 124 -12.49 -6.71 -3.50
N VAL A 125 -11.87 -5.55 -3.52
CA VAL A 125 -12.40 -4.32 -2.93
C VAL A 125 -12.56 -3.25 -4.01
N ILE A 126 -13.70 -2.59 -4.03
CA ILE A 126 -14.02 -1.55 -5.01
C ILE A 126 -14.49 -0.31 -4.26
N GLY A 127 -13.88 0.83 -4.55
CA GLY A 127 -14.26 2.10 -3.96
C GLY A 127 -13.25 3.21 -4.22
N ASP A 128 -13.61 4.42 -3.83
CA ASP A 128 -12.78 5.59 -4.06
C ASP A 128 -11.41 5.49 -3.34
N ALA A 129 -11.38 4.86 -2.15
CA ALA A 129 -10.13 4.62 -1.42
C ALA A 129 -9.10 3.82 -2.24
N VAL A 130 -9.53 2.83 -3.03
CA VAL A 130 -8.64 2.04 -3.91
C VAL A 130 -8.03 2.92 -4.99
N ASN A 131 -8.86 3.73 -5.65
CA ASN A 131 -8.42 4.64 -6.71
C ASN A 131 -7.48 5.72 -6.16
N GLU A 132 -7.79 6.25 -5.00
CA GLU A 132 -6.95 7.26 -4.34
C GLU A 132 -5.60 6.70 -3.93
N THR A 133 -5.58 5.49 -3.39
CA THR A 133 -4.34 4.78 -3.04
C THR A 133 -3.43 4.63 -4.25
N ALA A 134 -3.95 4.21 -5.40
CA ALA A 134 -3.16 4.07 -6.63
C ALA A 134 -2.54 5.40 -7.08
N ARG A 135 -3.29 6.52 -6.98
CA ARG A 135 -2.79 7.85 -7.31
C ARG A 135 -1.71 8.34 -6.35
N LEU A 136 -1.90 8.10 -5.04
CA LEU A 136 -0.89 8.41 -4.04
C LEU A 136 0.40 7.62 -4.26
N THR A 137 0.28 6.35 -4.65
CA THR A 137 1.43 5.49 -4.97
C THR A 137 2.25 6.05 -6.13
N GLU A 138 1.58 6.47 -7.20
CA GLU A 138 2.28 7.07 -8.34
C GLU A 138 3.02 8.35 -7.98
N LEU A 139 2.38 9.23 -7.21
CA LEU A 139 3.02 10.45 -6.70
C LEU A 139 4.15 10.17 -5.72
N ALA A 140 4.03 9.10 -4.94
CA ALA A 140 5.05 8.72 -3.98
C ALA A 140 6.39 8.36 -4.63
N LYS A 141 6.38 7.87 -5.86
CA LYS A 141 7.60 7.53 -6.60
C LYS A 141 8.56 8.71 -6.73
N ASP A 142 8.02 9.92 -6.92
CA ASP A 142 8.76 11.16 -7.10
C ASP A 142 8.89 11.99 -5.80
N THR A 143 8.43 11.45 -4.68
CA THR A 143 8.44 12.16 -3.39
C THR A 143 9.59 11.67 -2.51
N PRO A 144 10.30 12.55 -1.80
CA PRO A 144 11.25 12.14 -0.80
C PRO A 144 10.60 11.20 0.24
N GLY A 145 11.22 10.05 0.47
CA GLY A 145 10.66 9.01 1.34
C GLY A 145 9.74 8.01 0.63
N GLN A 146 9.23 8.33 -0.54
CA GLN A 146 8.45 7.41 -1.41
C GLN A 146 7.22 6.77 -0.75
N VAL A 147 6.67 7.40 0.28
CA VAL A 147 5.46 6.96 0.98
C VAL A 147 4.53 8.15 1.18
N LEU A 148 3.30 8.04 0.72
CA LEU A 148 2.28 9.09 0.84
C LEU A 148 0.96 8.56 1.40
N THR A 149 0.30 9.41 2.17
CA THR A 149 -1.11 9.28 2.55
C THR A 149 -1.81 10.63 2.46
N ASN A 150 -3.13 10.64 2.41
CA ASN A 150 -3.90 11.89 2.50
C ASN A 150 -4.26 12.23 3.95
N ALA A 151 -4.59 13.51 4.19
CA ALA A 151 -4.93 13.99 5.52
C ALA A 151 -6.22 13.36 6.07
N ALA A 152 -7.19 13.00 5.22
CA ALA A 152 -8.43 12.36 5.66
C ALA A 152 -8.14 10.95 6.22
N THR A 153 -7.30 10.18 5.55
CA THR A 153 -6.82 8.88 6.04
C THR A 153 -6.05 9.03 7.35
N LEU A 154 -5.09 9.96 7.40
CA LEU A 154 -4.25 10.16 8.58
C LEU A 154 -5.07 10.50 9.83
N LYS A 155 -6.12 11.31 9.69
CA LYS A 155 -7.03 11.65 10.79
C LYS A 155 -7.80 10.45 11.38
N THR A 156 -7.93 9.35 10.66
CA THR A 156 -8.59 8.14 11.13
C THR A 156 -7.65 7.16 11.83
N ALA A 157 -6.36 7.42 11.82
CA ALA A 157 -5.36 6.66 12.56
C ALA A 157 -5.29 7.10 14.03
N ASN A 158 -4.69 6.30 14.89
CA ASN A 158 -4.43 6.67 16.26
C ASN A 158 -3.35 7.79 16.36
N GLU A 159 -3.33 8.50 17.48
CA GLU A 159 -2.45 9.66 17.69
C GLU A 159 -0.96 9.31 17.57
N ALA A 160 -0.57 8.13 18.05
CA ALA A 160 0.82 7.68 17.99
C ALA A 160 1.29 7.48 16.54
N GLU A 161 0.42 6.97 15.69
CA GLU A 161 0.73 6.84 14.27
C GLU A 161 0.70 8.18 13.55
N GLN A 162 -0.31 9.04 13.83
CA GLN A 162 -0.38 10.38 13.25
C GLN A 162 0.89 11.19 13.49
N ALA A 163 1.47 11.12 14.70
CA ALA A 163 2.68 11.84 15.08
C ALA A 163 3.92 11.45 14.26
N ARG A 164 3.89 10.37 13.51
CA ARG A 164 4.98 9.91 12.64
C ARG A 164 4.93 10.46 11.23
N TRP A 165 3.93 11.25 10.92
CA TRP A 165 3.68 11.79 9.59
C TRP A 165 3.75 13.31 9.59
N THR A 166 4.27 13.85 8.50
CA THR A 166 4.38 15.31 8.31
C THR A 166 3.55 15.71 7.10
N MET A 167 2.71 16.72 7.28
CA MET A 167 1.97 17.32 6.17
C MET A 167 2.96 17.97 5.21
N MET A 168 2.85 17.64 3.93
CA MET A 168 3.70 18.18 2.89
C MET A 168 3.09 19.42 2.24
N LYS A 169 2.05 19.23 1.47
CA LYS A 169 1.29 20.27 0.77
C LYS A 169 -0.03 19.71 0.29
N SER A 170 -0.91 20.59 -0.13
CA SER A 170 -2.09 20.18 -0.88
C SER A 170 -1.75 20.02 -2.36
N ILE A 171 -2.16 18.95 -2.95
CA ILE A 171 -1.97 18.63 -4.37
C ILE A 171 -3.29 18.27 -5.03
N GLU A 172 -3.39 18.53 -6.32
CA GLU A 172 -4.51 18.07 -7.12
C GLU A 172 -4.23 16.64 -7.60
N LEU A 173 -5.03 15.69 -7.12
CA LEU A 173 -4.96 14.31 -7.60
C LEU A 173 -5.69 14.20 -8.95
N ARG A 174 -5.05 13.59 -9.92
CA ARG A 174 -5.60 13.40 -11.27
C ARG A 174 -7.02 12.83 -11.22
N GLY A 175 -7.98 13.53 -11.83
CA GLY A 175 -9.41 13.16 -11.84
C GLY A 175 -10.18 13.60 -10.59
N ARG A 176 -9.59 14.39 -9.69
CA ARG A 176 -10.29 15.10 -8.61
C ARG A 176 -10.14 16.61 -8.83
N HIS A 177 -11.26 17.33 -8.81
CA HIS A 177 -11.27 18.80 -8.93
C HIS A 177 -11.00 19.51 -7.59
N ARG A 178 -10.49 18.79 -6.59
CA ARG A 178 -10.23 19.35 -5.24
C ARG A 178 -8.79 19.08 -4.85
N MET A 179 -8.16 20.10 -4.26
CA MET A 179 -6.85 19.96 -3.64
C MET A 179 -6.91 18.96 -2.48
N THR A 180 -6.04 17.97 -2.51
CA THR A 180 -5.95 16.93 -1.48
C THR A 180 -4.69 17.18 -0.65
N PRO A 181 -4.82 17.47 0.66
CA PRO A 181 -3.66 17.55 1.54
C PRO A 181 -3.03 16.16 1.68
N VAL A 182 -1.72 16.09 1.45
CA VAL A 182 -0.94 14.85 1.55
C VAL A 182 0.11 14.95 2.64
N SER A 183 0.40 13.83 3.24
CA SER A 183 1.42 13.68 4.27
C SER A 183 2.38 12.56 3.90
N TYR A 184 3.64 12.74 4.29
CA TYR A 184 4.68 11.75 4.11
C TYR A 184 5.32 11.40 5.46
N THR A 185 5.99 10.26 5.53
CA THR A 185 6.74 9.87 6.70
C THR A 185 8.21 10.18 6.55
N HIS A 186 8.80 10.84 7.57
CA HIS A 186 10.23 10.89 7.73
C HIS A 186 10.69 9.58 8.34
N LEU A 187 11.46 8.82 7.59
CA LEU A 187 12.33 7.85 8.21
C LEU A 187 13.47 8.65 8.85
N ARG A 188 13.41 8.84 10.16
CA ARG A 188 14.60 9.30 10.87
C ARG A 188 15.74 8.38 10.48
N ALA A 189 16.82 8.94 9.95
CA ALA A 189 18.08 8.23 9.94
C ALA A 189 18.28 7.76 11.39
N HIS A 190 18.45 6.45 11.61
CA HIS A 190 18.96 5.98 12.87
C HIS A 190 20.26 6.74 13.08
N GLU A 191 20.29 7.59 14.11
CA GLU A 191 21.52 8.06 14.66
C GLU A 191 22.33 6.81 14.98
N THR A 192 23.28 6.50 14.12
CA THR A 192 24.36 5.61 14.48
C THR A 192 25.18 6.39 15.49
N GLY A 193 24.78 6.29 16.74
CA GLY A 193 25.60 6.70 17.88
C GLY A 193 26.88 5.86 17.88
N ARG A 194 27.89 6.32 17.17
CA ARG A 194 29.26 5.98 17.49
C ARG A 194 29.70 7.02 18.51
N ASN A 195 29.54 6.66 19.75
CA ASN A 195 30.38 7.22 20.78
C ASN A 195 31.77 6.60 20.63
N LEU A 196 32.73 7.43 20.30
CA LEU A 196 34.12 7.25 20.60
C LEU A 196 34.35 7.75 22.03
#